data_479425b45c4672c41af87b238eb9c086
#
_entry.id   479425b45c4672c41af87b238eb9c086
#
_cell.length_a   1.000
_cell.length_b   1.000
_cell.length_c   1.000
_cell.angle_alpha   90.00
_cell.angle_beta   90.00
_cell.angle_gamma   90.00
#
_symmetry.space_group_name_H-M   'P 1'
#
loop_
_entity.id
_entity.type
_entity.pdbx_description
1 polymer ?
#
loop_
_entity_poly.entity_id
_entity_poly.type
_entity_poly.pdbx_seq_one_letter_code
_entity_poly.pdbx_strand_id
1 'polypeptide(L)'
;MGDGPTAPADEQLVVGWMLAAARKAGGAVVPADRSRVVVPDPGSAVDLTLWSAVPLSASQAGPLVRPALAGARLQPVEEHPAEPGAPRPFTLTGTYEYDGAVVVRTERSAQVPVVLSTLDWRSYGPWAYHVGWEPLDPDERDADVPSPLHVIARQRVRPSVARVAAALQEVAGGVVVDAGGFVVDEPELRARSAR
;
A
#
# COMPACT_ATOMS: atom_id res chain seq x y z
N MET A 1 -0.30 -34.57 -10.24
CA MET A 1 -0.32 -33.17 -9.81
C MET A 1 0.34 -32.41 -10.95
N GLY A 2 -0.45 -31.88 -11.86
CA GLY A 2 0.05 -31.28 -13.09
C GLY A 2 0.19 -29.77 -12.91
N ASP A 3 1.40 -29.26 -13.10
CA ASP A 3 1.64 -27.84 -13.32
C ASP A 3 0.89 -27.45 -14.60
N GLY A 4 -0.18 -26.68 -14.42
CA GLY A 4 -0.83 -26.00 -15.54
C GLY A 4 0.12 -24.96 -16.11
N PRO A 5 0.01 -24.61 -17.40
CA PRO A 5 0.86 -23.60 -18.02
C PRO A 5 0.70 -22.26 -17.26
N THR A 6 1.81 -21.75 -16.73
CA THR A 6 1.86 -20.41 -16.15
C THR A 6 1.54 -19.40 -17.24
N ALA A 7 0.54 -18.56 -17.01
CA ALA A 7 0.18 -17.50 -17.96
C ALA A 7 1.39 -16.57 -18.23
N PRO A 8 1.54 -16.03 -19.44
CA PRO A 8 2.57 -15.05 -19.73
C PRO A 8 2.50 -13.86 -18.77
N ALA A 9 3.64 -13.25 -18.45
CA ALA A 9 3.74 -12.14 -17.49
C ALA A 9 2.78 -10.98 -17.82
N ASP A 10 2.60 -10.69 -19.11
CA ASP A 10 1.66 -9.64 -19.58
C ASP A 10 0.20 -10.00 -19.29
N GLU A 11 -0.17 -11.28 -19.40
CA GLU A 11 -1.53 -11.74 -19.09
C GLU A 11 -1.83 -11.64 -17.60
N GLN A 12 -0.87 -12.01 -16.75
CA GLN A 12 -1.00 -11.86 -15.30
C GLN A 12 -1.13 -10.39 -14.88
N LEU A 13 -0.40 -9.49 -15.51
CA LEU A 13 -0.51 -8.04 -15.32
C LEU A 13 -1.90 -7.52 -15.66
N VAL A 14 -2.44 -7.91 -16.82
CA VAL A 14 -3.77 -7.49 -17.27
C VAL A 14 -4.86 -8.02 -16.33
N VAL A 15 -4.80 -9.29 -15.96
CA VAL A 15 -5.76 -9.90 -15.01
C VAL A 15 -5.67 -9.22 -13.64
N GLY A 16 -4.46 -8.97 -13.14
CA GLY A 16 -4.24 -8.25 -11.89
C GLY A 16 -4.86 -6.85 -11.91
N TRP A 17 -4.67 -6.11 -13.01
CA TRP A 17 -5.29 -4.80 -13.18
C TRP A 17 -6.82 -4.86 -13.27
N MET A 18 -7.39 -5.84 -13.99
CA MET A 18 -8.84 -6.04 -14.07
C MET A 18 -9.44 -6.33 -12.69
N LEU A 19 -8.78 -7.17 -11.88
CA LEU A 19 -9.20 -7.46 -10.51
C LEU A 19 -9.12 -6.22 -9.62
N ALA A 20 -8.07 -5.42 -9.76
CA ALA A 20 -7.93 -4.17 -9.03
C ALA A 20 -9.01 -3.14 -9.42
N ALA A 21 -9.32 -3.01 -10.71
CA ALA A 21 -10.40 -2.16 -11.22
C ALA A 21 -11.78 -2.62 -10.71
N ALA A 22 -12.04 -3.92 -10.78
CA ALA A 22 -13.28 -4.50 -10.26
C ALA A 22 -13.42 -4.26 -8.74
N ARG A 23 -12.34 -4.42 -7.98
CA ARG A 23 -12.31 -4.10 -6.53
C ARG A 23 -12.65 -2.64 -6.28
N LYS A 24 -12.02 -1.73 -7.01
CA LYS A 24 -12.25 -0.28 -6.86
C LYS A 24 -13.67 0.12 -7.19
N ALA A 25 -14.27 -0.50 -8.21
CA ALA A 25 -15.63 -0.23 -8.66
C ALA A 25 -16.72 -1.02 -7.89
N GLY A 26 -16.35 -1.91 -6.96
CA GLY A 26 -17.31 -2.81 -6.31
C GLY A 26 -17.94 -3.83 -7.26
N GLY A 27 -17.21 -4.21 -8.33
CA GLY A 27 -17.66 -5.09 -9.39
C GLY A 27 -17.05 -6.48 -9.33
N ALA A 28 -17.15 -7.20 -10.45
CA ALA A 28 -16.63 -8.55 -10.61
C ALA A 28 -15.93 -8.72 -11.97
N VAL A 29 -15.02 -9.67 -12.06
CA VAL A 29 -14.39 -10.10 -13.32
C VAL A 29 -15.09 -11.39 -13.78
N VAL A 30 -15.55 -11.38 -15.03
CA VAL A 30 -16.16 -12.54 -15.68
C VAL A 30 -15.24 -13.01 -16.79
N PRO A 31 -14.65 -14.21 -16.72
CA PRO A 31 -13.84 -14.78 -17.79
C PRO A 31 -14.69 -14.98 -19.06
N ALA A 32 -14.04 -15.03 -20.22
CA ALA A 32 -14.71 -15.17 -21.51
C ALA A 32 -15.55 -16.47 -21.61
N ASP A 33 -15.07 -17.55 -21.00
CA ASP A 33 -15.73 -18.84 -20.93
C ASP A 33 -16.89 -18.89 -19.91
N ARG A 34 -17.05 -17.82 -19.11
CA ARG A 34 -18.04 -17.72 -18.02
C ARG A 34 -17.96 -18.84 -16.97
N SER A 35 -16.83 -19.50 -16.87
CA SER A 35 -16.64 -20.64 -15.97
C SER A 35 -16.78 -20.26 -14.50
N ARG A 36 -16.33 -19.03 -14.14
CA ARG A 36 -16.37 -18.53 -12.76
C ARG A 36 -16.43 -17.01 -12.73
N VAL A 37 -17.33 -16.47 -11.95
CA VAL A 37 -17.32 -15.02 -11.61
C VAL A 37 -16.36 -14.81 -10.44
N VAL A 38 -15.39 -13.91 -10.62
CA VAL A 38 -14.43 -13.56 -9.57
C VAL A 38 -14.83 -12.20 -8.99
N VAL A 39 -15.24 -12.19 -7.73
CA VAL A 39 -15.54 -10.98 -6.96
C VAL A 39 -14.34 -10.70 -6.06
N PRO A 40 -13.53 -9.67 -6.34
CA PRO A 40 -12.38 -9.36 -5.51
C PRO A 40 -12.82 -8.90 -4.11
N ASP A 41 -12.11 -9.32 -3.08
CA ASP A 41 -12.33 -8.82 -1.72
C ASP A 41 -11.98 -7.32 -1.65
N PRO A 42 -12.95 -6.44 -1.31
CA PRO A 42 -12.69 -5.00 -1.18
C PRO A 42 -11.65 -4.65 -0.12
N GLY A 43 -11.45 -5.55 0.85
CA GLY A 43 -10.48 -5.38 1.93
C GLY A 43 -9.05 -5.82 1.58
N SER A 44 -8.82 -6.48 0.43
CA SER A 44 -7.51 -7.06 0.12
C SER A 44 -6.44 -6.02 -0.26
N ALA A 45 -6.81 -4.85 -0.77
CA ALA A 45 -5.88 -3.76 -1.06
C ALA A 45 -5.65 -2.90 0.19
N VAL A 46 -4.71 -3.30 1.02
CA VAL A 46 -4.34 -2.59 2.26
C VAL A 46 -3.31 -1.53 2.00
N ASP A 47 -2.28 -1.86 1.23
CA ASP A 47 -1.10 -1.05 1.03
C ASP A 47 -1.42 0.24 0.27
N LEU A 48 -0.82 1.33 0.72
CA LEU A 48 -0.95 2.67 0.16
C LEU A 48 0.42 3.26 -0.11
N THR A 49 0.53 4.05 -1.15
CA THR A 49 1.73 4.83 -1.44
C THR A 49 1.38 6.30 -1.55
N LEU A 50 1.98 7.13 -0.70
CA LEU A 50 1.93 8.59 -0.88
C LEU A 50 3.06 9.01 -1.82
N TRP A 51 2.72 9.69 -2.87
CA TRP A 51 3.64 10.36 -3.79
C TRP A 51 3.67 11.85 -3.49
N SER A 52 4.86 12.39 -3.20
CA SER A 52 5.01 13.78 -2.80
C SER A 52 6.26 14.44 -3.39
N ALA A 53 6.18 15.73 -3.62
CA ALA A 53 7.35 16.56 -3.97
C ALA A 53 8.24 16.88 -2.74
N VAL A 54 7.72 16.69 -1.53
CA VAL A 54 8.39 17.05 -0.28
C VAL A 54 9.04 15.81 0.35
N PRO A 55 10.37 15.77 0.46
CA PRO A 55 11.06 14.72 1.23
C PRO A 55 10.89 14.99 2.72
N LEU A 56 10.47 13.97 3.47
CA LEU A 56 10.52 13.97 4.92
C LEU A 56 11.74 13.14 5.37
N SER A 57 12.46 13.63 6.37
CA SER A 57 13.47 12.83 7.05
C SER A 57 12.81 11.86 8.03
N ALA A 58 13.55 10.84 8.46
CA ALA A 58 13.11 9.91 9.50
C ALA A 58 12.67 10.63 10.80
N SER A 59 13.39 11.68 11.18
CA SER A 59 13.08 12.49 12.38
C SER A 59 11.79 13.30 12.25
N GLN A 60 11.40 13.67 11.03
CA GLN A 60 10.14 14.35 10.77
C GLN A 60 8.97 13.36 10.67
N ALA A 61 9.16 12.25 9.95
CA ALA A 61 8.11 11.25 9.75
C ALA A 61 7.76 10.47 11.03
N GLY A 62 8.74 10.10 11.84
CA GLY A 62 8.55 9.30 13.04
C GLY A 62 7.48 9.82 14.00
N PRO A 63 7.51 11.10 14.42
CA PRO A 63 6.46 11.70 15.26
C PRO A 63 5.07 11.71 14.63
N LEU A 64 4.98 11.85 13.30
CA LEU A 64 3.70 11.85 12.57
C LEU A 64 3.06 10.45 12.54
N VAL A 65 3.88 9.43 12.31
CA VAL A 65 3.43 8.04 12.14
C VAL A 65 3.10 7.37 13.50
N ARG A 66 3.82 7.72 14.56
CA ARG A 66 3.67 7.10 15.88
C ARG A 66 2.24 7.07 16.41
N PRO A 67 1.43 8.14 16.38
CA PRO A 67 0.05 8.11 16.86
C PRO A 67 -0.85 7.17 16.02
N ALA A 68 -0.58 7.07 14.73
CA ALA A 68 -1.34 6.20 13.81
C ALA A 68 -1.07 4.71 14.04
N LEU A 69 0.08 4.37 14.63
CA LEU A 69 0.51 3.02 14.99
C LEU A 69 0.29 2.70 16.49
N ALA A 70 -0.76 3.27 17.08
CA ALA A 70 -1.10 2.98 18.47
C ALA A 70 -1.25 1.47 18.72
N GLY A 71 -0.60 0.96 19.78
CA GLY A 71 -0.56 -0.47 20.10
C GLY A 71 0.52 -1.27 19.39
N ALA A 72 1.22 -0.71 18.41
CA ALA A 72 2.38 -1.35 17.80
C ALA A 72 3.67 -1.07 18.60
N ARG A 73 4.57 -2.05 18.62
CA ARG A 73 5.95 -1.87 19.05
C ARG A 73 6.76 -1.26 17.90
N LEU A 74 7.14 0.00 18.04
CA LEU A 74 7.98 0.68 17.05
C LEU A 74 9.42 0.17 17.17
N GLN A 75 10.01 -0.20 16.03
CA GLN A 75 11.42 -0.55 15.92
C GLN A 75 12.26 0.72 15.71
N PRO A 76 13.59 0.65 15.97
CA PRO A 76 14.51 1.71 15.56
C PRO A 76 14.36 1.99 14.07
N VAL A 77 14.41 3.27 13.69
CA VAL A 77 14.33 3.66 12.28
C VAL A 77 15.63 3.28 11.58
N GLU A 78 15.49 2.63 10.43
CA GLU A 78 16.62 2.28 9.57
C GLU A 78 16.77 3.32 8.48
N GLU A 79 17.88 4.05 8.47
CA GLU A 79 18.21 4.97 7.36
C GLU A 79 19.07 4.26 6.32
N HIS A 80 18.76 4.50 5.05
CA HIS A 80 19.46 3.91 3.93
C HIS A 80 20.46 4.88 3.29
N PRO A 81 21.50 4.37 2.62
CA PRO A 81 22.47 5.21 1.91
C PRO A 81 21.79 6.11 0.88
N ALA A 82 22.29 7.34 0.79
CA ALA A 82 21.86 8.32 -0.21
C ALA A 82 23.08 9.05 -0.77
N GLU A 83 22.91 9.72 -1.90
CA GLU A 83 23.92 10.63 -2.43
C GLU A 83 24.21 11.77 -1.45
N PRO A 84 25.44 12.30 -1.43
CA PRO A 84 25.78 13.43 -0.58
C PRO A 84 24.85 14.62 -0.79
N GLY A 85 24.23 15.09 0.29
CA GLY A 85 23.29 16.23 0.26
C GLY A 85 21.85 15.85 -0.12
N ALA A 86 21.57 14.62 -0.51
CA ALA A 86 20.21 14.16 -0.74
C ALA A 86 19.55 13.68 0.58
N PRO A 87 18.23 13.85 0.73
CA PRO A 87 17.49 13.25 1.83
C PRO A 87 17.65 11.74 1.85
N ARG A 88 17.88 11.18 3.04
CA ARG A 88 18.08 9.73 3.19
C ARG A 88 16.74 9.00 3.17
N PRO A 89 16.59 7.99 2.31
CA PRO A 89 15.48 7.04 2.44
C PRO A 89 15.53 6.35 3.81
N PHE A 90 14.38 5.96 4.32
CA PHE A 90 14.31 5.27 5.61
C PHE A 90 13.21 4.22 5.61
N THR A 91 13.33 3.28 6.55
CA THR A 91 12.29 2.31 6.90
C THR A 91 11.90 2.50 8.36
N LEU A 92 10.58 2.57 8.61
CA LEU A 92 10.00 2.62 9.94
C LEU A 92 9.02 1.46 10.07
N THR A 93 9.19 0.63 11.09
CA THR A 93 8.37 -0.57 11.31
C THR A 93 7.65 -0.50 12.65
N GLY A 94 6.35 -0.73 12.62
CA GLY A 94 5.52 -0.92 13.81
C GLY A 94 4.93 -2.32 13.83
N THR A 95 5.36 -3.17 14.76
CA THR A 95 4.95 -4.57 14.87
C THR A 95 3.85 -4.73 15.91
N TYR A 96 2.76 -5.39 15.51
CA TYR A 96 1.67 -5.83 16.38
C TYR A 96 1.89 -7.28 16.80
N GLU A 97 1.41 -7.64 18.00
CA GLU A 97 1.64 -8.97 18.56
C GLU A 97 1.01 -10.10 17.72
N TYR A 98 -0.18 -9.84 17.13
CA TYR A 98 -0.96 -10.87 16.43
C TYR A 98 -1.33 -10.47 14.99
N ASP A 99 -1.10 -9.24 14.60
CA ASP A 99 -1.61 -8.72 13.33
C ASP A 99 -0.49 -8.38 12.31
N GLY A 100 0.76 -8.82 12.60
CA GLY A 100 1.90 -8.55 11.71
C GLY A 100 2.50 -7.17 11.91
N ALA A 101 3.00 -6.54 10.87
CA ALA A 101 3.68 -5.24 10.95
C ALA A 101 3.16 -4.25 9.92
N VAL A 102 3.12 -2.96 10.29
CA VAL A 102 3.01 -1.86 9.35
C VAL A 102 4.40 -1.30 9.10
N VAL A 103 4.76 -1.21 7.83
CA VAL A 103 6.08 -0.74 7.40
C VAL A 103 5.92 0.49 6.53
N VAL A 104 6.64 1.55 6.87
CA VAL A 104 6.76 2.75 6.04
C VAL A 104 8.15 2.74 5.42
N ARG A 105 8.24 2.61 4.10
CA ARG A 105 9.48 2.71 3.34
C ARG A 105 9.45 3.95 2.47
N THR A 106 10.54 4.70 2.48
CA THR A 106 10.65 5.88 1.62
C THR A 106 11.71 5.65 0.57
N GLU A 107 11.43 6.11 -0.63
CA GLU A 107 12.39 6.09 -1.71
C GLU A 107 12.20 7.28 -2.65
N ARG A 108 13.24 7.60 -3.39
CA ARG A 108 13.14 8.48 -4.54
C ARG A 108 13.00 7.64 -5.79
N SER A 109 11.86 7.73 -6.47
CA SER A 109 11.57 6.92 -7.65
C SER A 109 11.34 7.78 -8.88
N ALA A 110 11.93 7.37 -9.99
CA ALA A 110 11.63 7.94 -11.31
C ALA A 110 10.43 7.24 -11.97
N GLN A 111 10.03 6.08 -11.45
CA GLN A 111 8.89 5.31 -11.97
C GLN A 111 7.65 5.65 -11.13
N VAL A 112 6.79 6.47 -11.69
CA VAL A 112 5.53 6.84 -11.06
C VAL A 112 4.36 6.04 -11.64
N PRO A 113 3.31 5.78 -10.85
CA PRO A 113 2.09 5.14 -11.36
C PRO A 113 1.50 5.91 -12.54
N VAL A 114 0.99 5.17 -13.54
CA VAL A 114 0.40 5.77 -14.76
C VAL A 114 -0.70 6.78 -14.44
N VAL A 115 -1.49 6.52 -13.39
CA VAL A 115 -2.57 7.44 -12.96
C VAL A 115 -2.07 8.84 -12.62
N LEU A 116 -0.81 8.97 -12.20
CA LEU A 116 -0.21 10.26 -11.86
C LEU A 116 0.36 10.98 -13.08
N SER A 117 0.58 10.29 -14.19
CA SER A 117 1.17 10.89 -15.41
C SER A 117 0.33 12.00 -16.03
N THR A 118 -0.96 12.08 -15.68
CA THR A 118 -1.88 13.13 -16.13
C THR A 118 -1.87 14.37 -15.25
N LEU A 119 -1.18 14.31 -14.09
CA LEU A 119 -1.09 15.41 -13.14
C LEU A 119 0.22 16.18 -13.33
N ASP A 120 0.28 17.44 -12.86
CA ASP A 120 1.54 18.15 -12.74
C ASP A 120 2.45 17.41 -11.76
N TRP A 121 3.67 17.08 -12.17
CA TRP A 121 4.64 16.38 -11.35
C TRP A 121 4.93 17.09 -10.01
N ARG A 122 4.74 18.39 -9.93
CA ARG A 122 4.86 19.18 -8.70
C ARG A 122 3.80 18.82 -7.66
N SER A 123 2.70 18.23 -8.10
CA SER A 123 1.62 17.77 -7.20
C SER A 123 1.94 16.46 -6.53
N TYR A 124 2.82 15.64 -7.10
CA TYR A 124 3.15 14.33 -6.57
C TYR A 124 4.66 14.06 -6.41
N GLY A 125 5.54 14.76 -7.16
CA GLY A 125 7.01 14.69 -7.05
C GLY A 125 7.61 13.29 -7.07
N PRO A 126 8.95 13.18 -6.85
CA PRO A 126 9.67 11.93 -7.00
C PRO A 126 9.75 11.10 -5.70
N TRP A 127 9.16 11.53 -4.60
CA TRP A 127 9.25 10.82 -3.33
C TRP A 127 8.05 9.90 -3.13
N ALA A 128 8.32 8.61 -2.97
CA ALA A 128 7.33 7.60 -2.63
C ALA A 128 7.46 7.20 -1.16
N TYR A 129 6.34 7.24 -0.43
CA TYR A 129 6.20 6.75 0.93
C TYR A 129 5.29 5.53 0.86
N HIS A 130 5.88 4.34 0.78
CA HIS A 130 5.15 3.08 0.78
C HIS A 130 4.72 2.74 2.20
N VAL A 131 3.42 2.68 2.43
CA VAL A 131 2.84 2.27 3.70
C VAL A 131 2.20 0.91 3.47
N GLY A 132 2.89 -0.14 3.86
CA GLY A 132 2.49 -1.52 3.61
C GLY A 132 2.21 -2.29 4.89
N TRP A 133 1.44 -3.35 4.75
CA TRP A 133 1.23 -4.33 5.81
C TRP A 133 2.00 -5.62 5.49
N GLU A 134 2.78 -6.08 6.45
CA GLU A 134 3.47 -7.36 6.41
C GLU A 134 2.77 -8.33 7.38
N PRO A 135 2.09 -9.38 6.87
CA PRO A 135 1.43 -10.37 7.72
C PRO A 135 2.47 -11.18 8.51
N LEU A 136 2.03 -11.85 9.59
CA LEU A 136 2.89 -12.76 10.36
C LEU A 136 3.39 -13.93 9.54
N ASP A 137 2.54 -14.43 8.65
CA ASP A 137 2.88 -15.46 7.67
C ASP A 137 2.95 -14.80 6.28
N PRO A 138 4.15 -14.64 5.71
CA PRO A 138 4.32 -14.03 4.38
C PRO A 138 3.63 -14.79 3.25
N ASP A 139 3.50 -16.12 3.36
CA ASP A 139 2.89 -16.97 2.33
C ASP A 139 1.39 -16.70 2.18
N GLU A 140 0.75 -16.20 3.23
CA GLU A 140 -0.66 -15.81 3.22
C GLU A 140 -0.95 -14.55 2.39
N ARG A 141 0.07 -13.75 2.06
CA ARG A 141 -0.11 -12.50 1.30
C ARG A 141 -0.66 -12.77 -0.10
N ASP A 142 -0.14 -13.80 -0.75
CA ASP A 142 -0.46 -14.14 -2.15
C ASP A 142 -1.33 -15.40 -2.25
N ALA A 143 -1.86 -15.89 -1.13
CA ALA A 143 -2.72 -17.05 -1.10
C ALA A 143 -4.06 -16.79 -1.82
N ASP A 144 -4.45 -17.68 -2.71
CA ASP A 144 -5.76 -17.62 -3.39
C ASP A 144 -6.93 -17.58 -2.41
N VAL A 145 -6.79 -18.31 -1.29
CA VAL A 145 -7.75 -18.36 -0.20
C VAL A 145 -7.01 -18.15 1.11
N PRO A 146 -6.90 -16.91 1.58
CA PRO A 146 -6.22 -16.60 2.83
C PRO A 146 -6.96 -17.18 4.03
N SER A 147 -6.23 -17.51 5.09
CA SER A 147 -6.82 -18.03 6.33
C SER A 147 -7.73 -17.00 7.00
N PRO A 148 -8.72 -17.44 7.80
CA PRO A 148 -9.55 -16.51 8.58
C PRO A 148 -8.76 -15.59 9.49
N LEU A 149 -7.64 -16.07 10.06
CA LEU A 149 -6.78 -15.26 10.91
C LEU A 149 -6.10 -14.14 10.13
N HIS A 150 -5.61 -14.44 8.92
CA HIS A 150 -5.05 -13.44 8.03
C HIS A 150 -6.08 -12.35 7.67
N VAL A 151 -7.31 -12.76 7.34
CA VAL A 151 -8.39 -11.81 7.00
C VAL A 151 -8.70 -10.89 8.20
N ILE A 152 -8.77 -11.44 9.42
CA ILE A 152 -9.00 -10.67 10.64
C ILE A 152 -7.85 -9.69 10.91
N ALA A 153 -6.59 -10.16 10.86
CA ALA A 153 -5.40 -9.33 11.05
C ALA A 153 -5.38 -8.16 10.05
N ARG A 154 -5.62 -8.46 8.76
CA ARG A 154 -5.71 -7.48 7.69
C ARG A 154 -6.78 -6.42 7.96
N GLN A 155 -7.96 -6.81 8.39
CA GLN A 155 -9.05 -5.88 8.72
C GLN A 155 -8.69 -4.95 9.89
N ARG A 156 -7.95 -5.45 10.90
CA ARG A 156 -7.51 -4.66 12.06
C ARG A 156 -6.41 -3.67 11.71
N VAL A 157 -5.50 -4.04 10.81
CA VAL A 157 -4.34 -3.21 10.46
C VAL A 157 -4.67 -2.15 9.40
N ARG A 158 -5.63 -2.43 8.51
CA ARG A 158 -6.03 -1.54 7.42
C ARG A 158 -6.27 -0.09 7.85
N PRO A 159 -6.97 0.22 8.97
CA PRO A 159 -7.12 1.60 9.44
C PRO A 159 -5.80 2.25 9.85
N SER A 160 -4.86 1.48 10.39
CA SER A 160 -3.54 2.00 10.76
C SER A 160 -2.74 2.41 9.54
N VAL A 161 -2.73 1.60 8.47
CA VAL A 161 -2.11 1.95 7.19
C VAL A 161 -2.70 3.26 6.64
N ALA A 162 -4.04 3.38 6.63
CA ALA A 162 -4.71 4.58 6.15
C ALA A 162 -4.40 5.82 7.00
N ARG A 163 -4.37 5.69 8.34
CA ARG A 163 -4.00 6.79 9.25
C ARG A 163 -2.56 7.24 9.06
N VAL A 164 -1.63 6.29 8.83
CA VAL A 164 -0.23 6.61 8.54
C VAL A 164 -0.12 7.39 7.23
N ALA A 165 -0.76 6.90 6.16
CA ALA A 165 -0.76 7.60 4.86
C ALA A 165 -1.36 9.01 4.97
N ALA A 166 -2.47 9.17 5.70
CA ALA A 166 -3.11 10.46 5.94
C ALA A 166 -2.19 11.42 6.73
N ALA A 167 -1.55 10.95 7.79
CA ALA A 167 -0.64 11.77 8.61
C ALA A 167 0.58 12.25 7.81
N LEU A 168 1.13 11.41 6.94
CA LEU A 168 2.21 11.80 6.05
C LEU A 168 1.73 12.79 4.99
N GLN A 169 0.54 12.58 4.41
CA GLN A 169 -0.04 13.46 3.39
C GLN A 169 -0.34 14.85 3.94
N GLU A 170 -0.81 14.96 5.18
CA GLU A 170 -1.11 16.24 5.83
C GLU A 170 0.11 17.18 5.87
N VAL A 171 1.31 16.62 6.03
CA VAL A 171 2.55 17.41 6.14
C VAL A 171 3.30 17.51 4.82
N ALA A 172 3.40 16.40 4.08
CA ALA A 172 4.16 16.37 2.84
C ALA A 172 3.33 16.81 1.61
N GLY A 173 2.00 16.86 1.74
CA GLY A 173 1.12 17.01 0.58
C GLY A 173 1.20 15.79 -0.34
N GLY A 174 0.74 15.94 -1.58
CA GLY A 174 0.88 14.90 -2.58
C GLY A 174 -0.37 14.06 -2.80
N VAL A 175 -0.21 12.93 -3.48
CA VAL A 175 -1.29 12.06 -3.93
C VAL A 175 -1.10 10.65 -3.39
N VAL A 176 -2.15 10.11 -2.76
CA VAL A 176 -2.16 8.72 -2.29
C VAL A 176 -2.69 7.82 -3.39
N VAL A 177 -1.98 6.69 -3.62
CA VAL A 177 -2.33 5.67 -4.60
C VAL A 177 -2.40 4.32 -3.88
N ASP A 178 -3.39 3.49 -4.20
CA ASP A 178 -3.49 2.14 -3.65
C ASP A 178 -2.64 1.12 -4.42
N ALA A 179 -2.55 -0.11 -3.91
CA ALA A 179 -1.80 -1.20 -4.52
C ALA A 179 -2.31 -1.59 -5.93
N GLY A 180 -3.52 -1.18 -6.31
CA GLY A 180 -4.06 -1.36 -7.67
C GLY A 180 -3.68 -0.25 -8.64
N GLY A 181 -2.93 0.77 -8.18
CA GLY A 181 -2.56 1.92 -8.98
C GLY A 181 -3.66 2.97 -9.13
N PHE A 182 -4.68 2.99 -8.26
CA PHE A 182 -5.76 3.96 -8.28
C PHE A 182 -5.57 5.05 -7.23
N VAL A 183 -5.89 6.28 -7.59
CA VAL A 183 -5.89 7.40 -6.62
C VAL A 183 -6.90 7.12 -5.52
N VAL A 184 -6.46 7.34 -4.28
CA VAL A 184 -7.28 7.33 -3.08
C VAL A 184 -7.51 8.77 -2.67
N ASP A 185 -8.72 9.26 -2.87
CA ASP A 185 -9.08 10.62 -2.49
C ASP A 185 -9.23 10.80 -0.97
N GLU A 186 -9.31 12.04 -0.53
CA GLU A 186 -9.40 12.37 0.90
C GLU A 186 -10.63 11.74 1.59
N PRO A 187 -11.85 11.77 1.01
CA PRO A 187 -13.01 11.07 1.57
C PRO A 187 -12.80 9.57 1.74
N GLU A 188 -12.22 8.90 0.73
CA GLU A 188 -11.92 7.47 0.78
C GLU A 188 -10.85 7.16 1.82
N LEU A 189 -9.77 7.96 1.87
CA LEU A 189 -8.69 7.78 2.85
C LEU A 189 -9.22 7.96 4.29
N ARG A 190 -10.10 8.95 4.51
CA ARG A 190 -10.78 9.17 5.79
C ARG A 190 -11.68 7.98 6.14
N ALA A 191 -12.45 7.47 5.19
CA ALA A 191 -13.31 6.31 5.41
C ALA A 191 -12.51 5.05 5.75
N ARG A 192 -11.34 4.84 5.12
CA ARG A 192 -10.42 3.74 5.43
C ARG A 192 -9.79 3.89 6.83
N SER A 193 -9.56 5.12 7.29
CA SER A 193 -8.95 5.42 8.60
C SER A 193 -9.91 5.23 9.80
N ALA A 194 -11.22 5.28 9.56
CA ALA A 194 -12.25 5.27 10.60
C ALA A 194 -12.73 3.89 11.03
N ARG A 195 -12.34 2.82 10.34
CA ARG A 195 -12.86 1.46 10.55
C ARG A 195 -11.90 0.56 11.29
#